data_167882bfcc1b4f8de64608c5c201ad25
#
_entry.id   167882bfcc1b4f8de64608c5c201ad25
#
_cell.length_a   1.000
_cell.length_b   1.000
_cell.length_c   1.000
_cell.angle_alpha   90.00
_cell.angle_beta   90.00
_cell.angle_gamma   90.00
#
_symmetry.space_group_name_H-M   'P 1'
#
loop_
_entity.id
_entity.type
_entity.pdbx_description
1 polymer ?
#
loop_
_entity_poly.entity_id
_entity_poly.type
_entity_poly.pdbx_seq_one_letter_code
_entity_poly.pdbx_strand_id
1 'polypeptide(L)'
;MRPFAPDAEAVFAQLTLRIADTLARLREAQAVTVGCSAKRAVWSCGKTTLYQYLPLGQAPPRAGSRPVLICFALVNRPYVLDLQPDRSLVRRLLEAGLSVYLIDWGDPDDADRCVDLEDYIERHLGGSVRHILEHHGGEALDLLGVCQGGVLSLCYTALHGEQVANLVTLTTPVDFHTPDNLLSKWVRGLDTELLMRSGNVPGEVLNALFLSLMPFRLTQHKYVRVLTGNTDQRALED
;
A
#
# COMPACT_ATOMS: atom_id res chain seq x y z
N MET A 1 33.03 -12.73 47.17
CA MET A 1 31.87 -13.28 46.44
C MET A 1 30.66 -12.38 46.74
N ARG A 2 30.27 -11.52 45.84
CA ARG A 2 29.08 -10.69 46.04
C ARG A 2 27.85 -11.56 45.77
N PRO A 3 26.82 -11.53 46.62
CA PRO A 3 25.61 -12.29 46.36
C PRO A 3 24.94 -11.78 45.07
N PHE A 4 24.60 -12.70 44.21
CA PHE A 4 23.78 -12.41 43.01
C PHE A 4 22.53 -11.71 43.48
N ALA A 5 22.20 -10.53 42.89
CA ALA A 5 21.08 -9.72 43.28
C ALA A 5 19.79 -10.53 43.22
N PRO A 6 18.92 -10.47 44.23
CA PRO A 6 17.62 -11.20 44.24
C PRO A 6 16.64 -10.77 43.15
N ASP A 7 17.01 -9.80 42.33
CA ASP A 7 16.18 -9.26 41.25
C ASP A 7 16.28 -9.99 39.91
N ALA A 8 17.30 -10.84 39.69
CA ALA A 8 17.52 -11.45 38.39
C ALA A 8 16.41 -12.46 38.00
N GLU A 9 15.92 -13.24 38.94
CA GLU A 9 14.81 -14.18 38.74
C GLU A 9 13.48 -13.46 38.48
N ALA A 10 13.23 -12.38 39.23
CA ALA A 10 12.04 -11.55 39.04
C ALA A 10 12.06 -10.83 37.68
N VAL A 11 13.22 -10.32 37.29
CA VAL A 11 13.42 -9.68 35.96
C VAL A 11 13.24 -10.70 34.84
N PHE A 12 13.78 -11.91 34.98
CA PHE A 12 13.64 -12.97 33.98
C PHE A 12 12.18 -13.47 33.88
N ALA A 13 11.50 -13.64 35.01
CA ALA A 13 10.08 -14.00 35.04
C ALA A 13 9.21 -12.91 34.38
N GLN A 14 9.46 -11.62 34.68
CA GLN A 14 8.76 -10.52 34.04
C GLN A 14 9.01 -10.46 32.53
N LEU A 15 10.25 -10.69 32.09
CA LEU A 15 10.61 -10.71 30.68
C LEU A 15 9.89 -11.86 29.95
N THR A 16 9.85 -13.03 30.55
CA THR A 16 9.17 -14.22 30.01
C THR A 16 7.66 -13.99 29.87
N LEU A 17 7.01 -13.39 30.89
CA LEU A 17 5.60 -13.02 30.84
C LEU A 17 5.31 -11.98 29.75
N ARG A 18 6.17 -10.97 29.60
CA ARG A 18 6.06 -9.95 28.53
C ARG A 18 6.22 -10.56 27.13
N ILE A 19 7.17 -11.48 26.95
CA ILE A 19 7.32 -12.18 25.67
C ILE A 19 6.09 -13.03 25.36
N ALA A 20 5.55 -13.76 26.35
CA ALA A 20 4.34 -14.55 26.17
C ALA A 20 3.12 -13.69 25.82
N ASP A 21 2.92 -12.57 26.51
CA ASP A 21 1.86 -11.60 26.22
C ASP A 21 2.02 -10.98 24.83
N THR A 22 3.26 -10.62 24.45
CA THR A 22 3.56 -10.12 23.12
C THR A 22 3.27 -11.13 22.02
N LEU A 23 3.63 -12.41 22.23
CA LEU A 23 3.33 -13.48 21.29
C LEU A 23 1.82 -13.75 21.17
N ALA A 24 1.07 -13.65 22.28
CA ALA A 24 -0.38 -13.75 22.27
C ALA A 24 -1.01 -12.61 21.46
N ARG A 25 -0.58 -11.38 21.71
CA ARG A 25 -1.03 -10.18 20.94
C ARG A 25 -0.67 -10.25 19.46
N LEU A 26 0.53 -10.77 19.11
CA LEU A 26 0.91 -10.98 17.71
C LEU A 26 0.04 -12.04 17.02
N ARG A 27 -0.42 -13.06 17.76
CA ARG A 27 -1.38 -14.05 17.22
C ARG A 27 -2.78 -13.45 17.04
N GLU A 28 -3.22 -12.60 17.96
CA GLU A 28 -4.48 -11.86 17.83
C GLU A 28 -4.43 -10.84 16.69
N ALA A 29 -3.29 -10.15 16.49
CA ALA A 29 -3.07 -9.22 15.39
C ALA A 29 -3.12 -9.90 13.99
N GLN A 30 -2.85 -11.21 13.90
CA GLN A 30 -3.04 -11.95 12.64
C GLN A 30 -4.51 -12.10 12.22
N ALA A 31 -5.46 -11.82 13.11
CA ALA A 31 -6.90 -11.82 12.86
C ALA A 31 -7.46 -10.43 12.51
N VAL A 32 -6.61 -9.41 12.38
CA VAL A 32 -7.06 -8.04 12.07
C VAL A 32 -7.64 -8.00 10.66
N THR A 33 -8.89 -7.58 10.57
CA THR A 33 -9.56 -7.34 9.29
C THR A 33 -9.03 -6.02 8.72
N VAL A 34 -8.23 -6.11 7.66
CA VAL A 34 -7.72 -4.95 6.92
C VAL A 34 -8.68 -4.57 5.79
N GLY A 35 -8.69 -3.28 5.41
CA GLY A 35 -9.61 -2.79 4.38
C GLY A 35 -11.01 -2.66 4.93
N CYS A 36 -11.20 -1.76 5.92
CA CYS A 36 -12.40 -1.64 6.73
C CYS A 36 -13.64 -1.13 5.97
N SER A 37 -13.47 -0.49 4.81
CA SER A 37 -14.57 0.07 4.03
C SER A 37 -15.14 -0.94 3.03
N ALA A 38 -16.45 -1.03 2.98
CA ALA A 38 -17.12 -1.91 2.03
C ALA A 38 -16.87 -1.47 0.59
N LYS A 39 -16.53 -2.42 -0.28
CA LYS A 39 -16.26 -2.20 -1.70
C LYS A 39 -16.80 -3.33 -2.56
N ARG A 40 -17.01 -3.05 -3.82
CA ARG A 40 -17.41 -4.05 -4.83
C ARG A 40 -16.50 -3.96 -6.05
N ALA A 41 -16.20 -5.10 -6.67
CA ALA A 41 -15.53 -5.14 -7.96
C ALA A 41 -16.50 -4.65 -9.03
N VAL A 42 -16.04 -3.72 -9.89
CA VAL A 42 -16.87 -3.13 -10.94
C VAL A 42 -16.29 -3.38 -12.34
N TRP A 43 -14.98 -3.65 -12.44
CA TRP A 43 -14.31 -3.97 -13.69
C TRP A 43 -13.06 -4.78 -13.41
N SER A 44 -12.59 -5.55 -14.39
CA SER A 44 -11.33 -6.29 -14.31
C SER A 44 -10.67 -6.45 -15.68
N CYS A 45 -9.34 -6.55 -15.66
CA CYS A 45 -8.52 -6.86 -16.82
C CYS A 45 -7.32 -7.70 -16.36
N GLY A 46 -7.24 -8.94 -16.84
CA GLY A 46 -6.29 -9.89 -16.30
C GLY A 46 -6.49 -10.07 -14.80
N LYS A 47 -5.45 -9.83 -14.01
CA LYS A 47 -5.50 -9.89 -12.53
C LYS A 47 -5.88 -8.56 -11.89
N THR A 48 -5.82 -7.49 -12.64
CA THR A 48 -6.20 -6.16 -12.15
C THR A 48 -7.70 -6.09 -11.95
N THR A 49 -8.11 -5.61 -10.78
CA THR A 49 -9.51 -5.40 -10.41
C THR A 49 -9.72 -3.95 -10.02
N LEU A 50 -10.73 -3.32 -10.61
CA LEU A 50 -11.20 -2.01 -10.19
C LEU A 50 -12.31 -2.19 -9.15
N TYR A 51 -12.08 -1.67 -7.97
CA TYR A 51 -13.07 -1.64 -6.90
C TYR A 51 -13.71 -0.26 -6.81
N GLN A 52 -15.02 -0.24 -6.58
CA GLN A 52 -15.76 0.93 -6.14
C GLN A 52 -16.07 0.78 -4.66
N TYR A 53 -15.70 1.78 -3.86
CA TYR A 53 -16.11 1.84 -2.47
C TYR A 53 -17.57 2.25 -2.34
N LEU A 54 -18.28 1.61 -1.39
CA LEU A 54 -19.67 1.95 -1.11
C LEU A 54 -19.74 3.19 -0.23
N PRO A 55 -20.76 4.07 -0.44
CA PRO A 55 -20.95 5.25 0.40
C PRO A 55 -21.07 4.87 1.89
N LEU A 56 -20.58 5.73 2.78
CA LEU A 56 -20.79 5.59 4.20
C LEU A 56 -22.23 6.01 4.56
N GLY A 57 -23.04 5.02 4.99
CA GLY A 57 -24.46 5.24 5.28
C GLY A 57 -25.33 5.29 4.01
N GLN A 58 -26.49 5.95 4.09
CA GLN A 58 -27.48 6.01 3.00
C GLN A 58 -27.33 7.24 2.09
N ALA A 59 -26.44 8.19 2.42
CA ALA A 59 -26.26 9.39 1.62
C ALA A 59 -25.53 9.06 0.32
N PRO A 60 -26.10 9.44 -0.85
CA PRO A 60 -25.40 9.30 -2.12
C PRO A 60 -24.18 10.23 -2.16
N PRO A 61 -23.22 9.96 -3.06
CA PRO A 61 -22.14 10.88 -3.32
C PRO A 61 -22.65 12.29 -3.66
N ARG A 62 -21.87 13.31 -3.34
CA ARG A 62 -22.22 14.70 -3.60
C ARG A 62 -22.52 14.92 -5.08
N ALA A 63 -23.69 15.45 -5.39
CA ALA A 63 -24.09 15.73 -6.76
C ALA A 63 -23.07 16.63 -7.47
N GLY A 64 -22.65 16.25 -8.67
CA GLY A 64 -21.69 16.98 -9.47
C GLY A 64 -20.23 16.81 -9.03
N SER A 65 -19.93 16.00 -8.00
CA SER A 65 -18.55 15.64 -7.69
C SER A 65 -17.99 14.67 -8.72
N ARG A 66 -16.71 14.89 -9.12
CA ARG A 66 -16.02 13.94 -9.97
C ARG A 66 -15.67 12.68 -9.17
N PRO A 67 -15.64 11.51 -9.81
CA PRO A 67 -15.10 10.30 -9.18
C PRO A 67 -13.61 10.43 -8.96
N VAL A 68 -13.13 9.89 -7.85
CA VAL A 68 -11.72 9.81 -7.50
C VAL A 68 -11.23 8.39 -7.76
N LEU A 69 -10.23 8.24 -8.61
CA LEU A 69 -9.53 6.97 -8.82
C LEU A 69 -8.22 6.96 -8.06
N ILE A 70 -8.06 6.00 -7.16
CA ILE A 70 -6.81 5.76 -6.45
C ILE A 70 -5.99 4.74 -7.23
N CYS A 71 -4.81 5.16 -7.68
CA CYS A 71 -3.78 4.34 -8.30
C CYS A 71 -2.68 4.09 -7.26
N PHE A 72 -2.67 2.90 -6.66
CA PHE A 72 -1.68 2.52 -5.64
C PHE A 72 -0.44 1.89 -6.29
N ALA A 73 0.60 1.62 -5.48
CA ALA A 73 1.83 0.97 -5.95
C ALA A 73 1.59 -0.50 -6.35
N LEU A 74 2.41 -1.01 -7.26
CA LEU A 74 2.46 -2.44 -7.62
C LEU A 74 3.08 -3.27 -6.47
N VAL A 75 4.00 -2.65 -5.73
CA VAL A 75 4.64 -3.25 -4.55
C VAL A 75 3.89 -2.77 -3.30
N ASN A 76 3.43 -3.67 -2.48
CA ASN A 76 2.61 -3.39 -1.31
C ASN A 76 1.10 -3.51 -1.58
N ARG A 77 0.30 -3.54 -0.51
CA ARG A 77 -1.14 -3.78 -0.58
C ARG A 77 -1.94 -2.49 -0.42
N PRO A 78 -2.94 -2.25 -1.27
CA PRO A 78 -3.71 -1.01 -1.24
C PRO A 78 -4.57 -0.84 0.03
N TYR A 79 -4.80 -1.90 0.81
CA TYR A 79 -5.52 -1.79 2.09
C TYR A 79 -4.83 -0.88 3.12
N VAL A 80 -3.54 -0.57 2.93
CA VAL A 80 -2.81 0.43 3.74
C VAL A 80 -3.52 1.79 3.74
N LEU A 81 -4.27 2.11 2.69
CA LEU A 81 -5.06 3.34 2.60
C LEU A 81 -6.41 3.24 3.33
N ASP A 82 -6.75 2.08 3.86
CA ASP A 82 -8.03 1.78 4.49
C ASP A 82 -7.88 0.80 5.66
N LEU A 83 -6.87 1.02 6.52
CA LEU A 83 -6.49 0.09 7.59
C LEU A 83 -7.60 -0.07 8.62
N GLN A 84 -8.04 1.05 9.22
CA GLN A 84 -8.96 1.11 10.34
C GLN A 84 -9.91 2.29 10.16
N PRO A 85 -11.09 2.29 10.83
CA PRO A 85 -12.08 3.36 10.66
C PRO A 85 -11.57 4.78 10.94
N ASP A 86 -10.64 4.94 11.88
CA ASP A 86 -10.03 6.22 12.25
C ASP A 86 -8.72 6.50 11.49
N ARG A 87 -8.18 5.49 10.78
CA ARG A 87 -6.93 5.55 10.01
C ARG A 87 -7.15 5.10 8.57
N SER A 88 -8.09 5.73 7.90
CA SER A 88 -8.46 5.42 6.52
C SER A 88 -8.55 6.69 5.68
N LEU A 89 -7.71 6.80 4.67
CA LEU A 89 -7.81 7.82 3.64
C LEU A 89 -9.10 7.65 2.83
N VAL A 90 -9.43 6.39 2.51
CA VAL A 90 -10.65 6.05 1.77
C VAL A 90 -11.90 6.58 2.48
N ARG A 91 -12.03 6.32 3.79
CA ARG A 91 -13.16 6.82 4.56
C ARG A 91 -13.26 8.34 4.57
N ARG A 92 -12.12 9.04 4.68
CA ARG A 92 -12.11 10.51 4.63
C ARG A 92 -12.62 11.05 3.29
N LEU A 93 -12.27 10.40 2.20
CA LEU A 93 -12.80 10.75 0.87
C LEU A 93 -14.30 10.46 0.76
N LEU A 94 -14.75 9.31 1.28
CA LEU A 94 -16.18 8.97 1.33
C LEU A 94 -16.97 9.91 2.24
N GLU A 95 -16.44 10.29 3.41
CA GLU A 95 -17.04 11.28 4.32
C GLU A 95 -17.14 12.67 3.68
N ALA A 96 -16.23 13.01 2.78
CA ALA A 96 -16.31 14.23 1.98
C ALA A 96 -17.35 14.15 0.84
N GLY A 97 -18.06 13.02 0.71
CA GLY A 97 -19.10 12.79 -0.31
C GLY A 97 -18.57 12.48 -1.70
N LEU A 98 -17.34 11.96 -1.81
CA LEU A 98 -16.73 11.60 -3.09
C LEU A 98 -17.07 10.15 -3.47
N SER A 99 -17.21 9.88 -4.78
CA SER A 99 -17.22 8.52 -5.33
C SER A 99 -15.77 8.03 -5.44
N VAL A 100 -15.40 7.00 -4.68
CA VAL A 100 -14.01 6.53 -4.58
C VAL A 100 -13.86 5.18 -5.27
N TYR A 101 -12.86 5.10 -6.13
CA TYR A 101 -12.43 3.90 -6.83
C TYR A 101 -10.98 3.57 -6.49
N LEU A 102 -10.62 2.30 -6.56
CA LEU A 102 -9.27 1.81 -6.27
C LEU A 102 -8.89 0.73 -7.28
N ILE A 103 -7.71 0.87 -7.87
CA ILE A 103 -7.09 -0.20 -8.65
C ILE A 103 -6.35 -1.13 -7.70
N ASP A 104 -6.68 -2.42 -7.76
CA ASP A 104 -5.92 -3.52 -7.19
C ASP A 104 -5.28 -4.31 -8.32
N TRP A 105 -3.96 -4.32 -8.37
CA TRP A 105 -3.20 -4.95 -9.45
C TRP A 105 -3.22 -6.48 -9.41
N GLY A 106 -3.67 -7.07 -8.28
CA GLY A 106 -3.61 -8.50 -8.03
C GLY A 106 -2.20 -9.01 -7.74
N ASP A 107 -2.05 -10.32 -7.78
CA ASP A 107 -0.77 -10.99 -7.58
C ASP A 107 -0.24 -11.52 -8.92
N PRO A 108 0.92 -11.03 -9.40
CA PRO A 108 1.50 -11.46 -10.66
C PRO A 108 1.99 -12.90 -10.57
N ASP A 109 1.85 -13.66 -11.67
CA ASP A 109 2.45 -14.98 -11.86
C ASP A 109 3.21 -15.05 -13.20
N ASP A 110 3.64 -16.26 -13.57
CA ASP A 110 4.43 -16.47 -14.80
C ASP A 110 3.70 -16.05 -16.08
N ALA A 111 2.37 -16.00 -16.07
CA ALA A 111 1.59 -15.53 -17.22
C ALA A 111 1.71 -14.02 -17.45
N ASP A 112 2.05 -13.26 -16.41
CA ASP A 112 2.17 -11.79 -16.45
C ASP A 112 3.57 -11.32 -16.88
N ARG A 113 4.51 -12.22 -17.14
CA ARG A 113 5.91 -11.88 -17.50
C ARG A 113 6.08 -10.97 -18.71
N CYS A 114 5.06 -10.90 -19.56
CA CYS A 114 5.05 -10.03 -20.75
C CYS A 114 4.26 -8.74 -20.55
N VAL A 115 3.71 -8.51 -19.35
CA VAL A 115 3.00 -7.28 -19.01
C VAL A 115 4.06 -6.20 -18.73
N ASP A 116 4.09 -5.19 -19.57
CA ASP A 116 5.06 -4.11 -19.49
C ASP A 116 4.46 -2.81 -18.91
N LEU A 117 5.25 -1.74 -18.91
CA LEU A 117 4.83 -0.45 -18.38
C LEU A 117 3.67 0.16 -19.20
N GLU A 118 3.69 -0.03 -20.51
CA GLU A 118 2.64 0.45 -21.40
C GLU A 118 1.31 -0.25 -21.09
N ASP A 119 1.35 -1.57 -20.87
CA ASP A 119 0.17 -2.34 -20.45
C ASP A 119 -0.43 -1.79 -19.13
N TYR A 120 0.41 -1.48 -18.13
CA TYR A 120 -0.06 -0.92 -16.87
C TYR A 120 -0.71 0.45 -17.05
N ILE A 121 -0.15 1.30 -17.91
CA ILE A 121 -0.66 2.65 -18.16
C ILE A 121 -1.92 2.61 -19.03
N GLU A 122 -1.84 1.96 -20.21
CA GLU A 122 -2.89 2.06 -21.22
C GLU A 122 -4.03 1.07 -21.01
N ARG A 123 -3.68 -0.19 -20.74
CA ARG A 123 -4.66 -1.26 -20.65
C ARG A 123 -5.32 -1.30 -19.28
N HIS A 124 -4.53 -1.29 -18.20
CA HIS A 124 -5.05 -1.46 -16.84
C HIS A 124 -5.54 -0.14 -16.26
N LEU A 125 -4.71 0.90 -16.18
CA LEU A 125 -5.10 2.20 -15.66
C LEU A 125 -6.08 2.89 -16.62
N GLY A 126 -5.76 2.97 -17.90
CA GLY A 126 -6.62 3.55 -18.92
C GLY A 126 -7.96 2.83 -19.07
N GLY A 127 -7.96 1.50 -18.98
CA GLY A 127 -9.21 0.71 -18.95
C GLY A 127 -10.09 1.04 -17.73
N SER A 128 -9.46 1.21 -16.56
CA SER A 128 -10.15 1.62 -15.34
C SER A 128 -10.73 3.03 -15.45
N VAL A 129 -9.97 3.97 -16.01
CA VAL A 129 -10.44 5.35 -16.25
C VAL A 129 -11.62 5.36 -17.18
N ARG A 130 -11.53 4.71 -18.34
CA ARG A 130 -12.64 4.62 -19.31
C ARG A 130 -13.90 4.04 -18.68
N HIS A 131 -13.78 2.94 -17.94
CA HIS A 131 -14.92 2.34 -17.24
C HIS A 131 -15.60 3.31 -16.26
N ILE A 132 -14.82 4.07 -15.48
CA ILE A 132 -15.36 5.06 -14.54
C ILE A 132 -16.07 6.18 -15.28
N LEU A 133 -15.45 6.74 -16.33
CA LEU A 133 -16.02 7.85 -17.10
C LEU A 133 -17.31 7.44 -17.80
N GLU A 134 -17.38 6.26 -18.40
CA GLU A 134 -18.59 5.70 -19.01
C GLU A 134 -19.73 5.56 -17.98
N HIS A 135 -19.40 5.07 -16.77
CA HIS A 135 -20.39 4.89 -15.70
C HIS A 135 -20.93 6.21 -15.13
N HIS A 136 -20.08 7.23 -15.04
CA HIS A 136 -20.44 8.54 -14.50
C HIS A 136 -20.95 9.52 -15.56
N GLY A 137 -20.83 9.20 -16.84
CA GLY A 137 -21.21 10.09 -17.94
C GLY A 137 -20.41 11.39 -17.97
N GLY A 138 -19.18 11.37 -17.43
CA GLY A 138 -18.27 12.52 -17.38
C GLY A 138 -17.11 12.38 -18.36
N GLU A 139 -16.43 13.50 -18.63
CA GLU A 139 -15.27 13.54 -19.53
C GLU A 139 -13.94 13.39 -18.78
N ALA A 140 -13.89 13.71 -17.49
CA ALA A 140 -12.70 13.65 -16.68
C ALA A 140 -12.98 13.24 -15.23
N LEU A 141 -12.00 12.60 -14.61
CA LEU A 141 -11.99 12.20 -13.20
C LEU A 141 -10.84 12.86 -12.43
N ASP A 142 -10.85 12.71 -11.10
CA ASP A 142 -9.74 13.08 -10.25
C ASP A 142 -8.87 11.83 -9.99
N LEU A 143 -7.56 11.94 -10.24
CA LEU A 143 -6.61 10.84 -10.11
C LEU A 143 -5.71 11.05 -8.89
N LEU A 144 -5.71 10.09 -7.96
CA LEU A 144 -4.85 10.08 -6.78
C LEU A 144 -3.82 8.95 -6.92
N GLY A 145 -2.61 9.33 -7.27
CA GLY A 145 -1.49 8.39 -7.40
C GLY A 145 -0.66 8.32 -6.12
N VAL A 146 -0.45 7.10 -5.61
CA VAL A 146 0.29 6.88 -4.36
C VAL A 146 1.56 6.08 -4.63
N CYS A 147 2.70 6.61 -4.19
CA CYS A 147 4.02 6.00 -4.38
C CYS A 147 4.30 5.71 -5.87
N GLN A 148 4.63 4.49 -6.24
CA GLN A 148 4.81 4.07 -7.64
C GLN A 148 3.55 4.29 -8.49
N GLY A 149 2.34 4.13 -7.89
CA GLY A 149 1.09 4.47 -8.57
C GLY A 149 1.00 5.94 -8.98
N GLY A 150 1.69 6.84 -8.25
CA GLY A 150 1.83 8.24 -8.64
C GLY A 150 2.66 8.42 -9.92
N VAL A 151 3.68 7.60 -10.13
CA VAL A 151 4.47 7.60 -11.37
C VAL A 151 3.60 7.16 -12.55
N LEU A 152 2.85 6.06 -12.41
CA LEU A 152 1.91 5.60 -13.44
C LEU A 152 0.84 6.66 -13.75
N SER A 153 0.34 7.33 -12.70
CA SER A 153 -0.64 8.42 -12.83
C SER A 153 -0.09 9.63 -13.56
N LEU A 154 1.17 10.00 -13.31
CA LEU A 154 1.88 11.08 -14.04
C LEU A 154 2.04 10.73 -15.52
N CYS A 155 2.48 9.51 -15.84
CA CYS A 155 2.61 9.04 -17.20
C CYS A 155 1.25 9.05 -17.92
N TYR A 156 0.22 8.51 -17.28
CA TYR A 156 -1.14 8.50 -17.84
C TYR A 156 -1.67 9.91 -18.09
N THR A 157 -1.52 10.82 -17.13
CA THR A 157 -1.98 12.21 -17.25
C THR A 157 -1.22 12.96 -18.36
N ALA A 158 0.06 12.65 -18.57
CA ALA A 158 0.83 13.26 -19.66
C ALA A 158 0.34 12.81 -21.04
N LEU A 159 -0.20 11.60 -21.17
CA LEU A 159 -0.73 11.04 -22.40
C LEU A 159 -2.20 11.37 -22.64
N HIS A 160 -3.01 11.46 -21.57
CA HIS A 160 -4.48 11.56 -21.58
C HIS A 160 -4.97 12.67 -20.65
N GLY A 161 -4.35 13.86 -20.73
CA GLY A 161 -4.66 14.99 -19.83
C GLY A 161 -6.12 15.43 -19.87
N GLU A 162 -6.83 15.21 -20.97
CA GLU A 162 -8.24 15.53 -21.10
C GLU A 162 -9.16 14.68 -20.19
N GLN A 163 -8.71 13.49 -19.80
CA GLN A 163 -9.46 12.56 -18.94
C GLN A 163 -9.15 12.76 -17.45
N VAL A 164 -8.21 13.62 -17.10
CA VAL A 164 -7.77 13.88 -15.72
C VAL A 164 -7.98 15.34 -15.37
N ALA A 165 -9.02 15.62 -14.58
CA ALA A 165 -9.31 16.98 -14.15
C ALA A 165 -8.33 17.49 -13.10
N ASN A 166 -7.99 16.64 -12.13
CA ASN A 166 -6.99 16.93 -11.11
C ASN A 166 -6.11 15.69 -10.88
N LEU A 167 -4.80 15.91 -10.77
CA LEU A 167 -3.85 14.88 -10.37
C LEU A 167 -3.27 15.24 -9.02
N VAL A 168 -3.42 14.33 -8.06
CA VAL A 168 -2.79 14.40 -6.74
C VAL A 168 -1.77 13.27 -6.63
N THR A 169 -0.53 13.60 -6.30
CA THR A 169 0.52 12.61 -6.06
C THR A 169 0.93 12.60 -4.59
N LEU A 170 0.99 11.41 -4.01
CA LEU A 170 1.32 11.21 -2.61
C LEU A 170 2.57 10.33 -2.50
N THR A 171 3.63 10.84 -1.87
CA THR A 171 4.92 10.12 -1.68
C THR A 171 5.48 9.51 -2.98
N THR A 172 5.30 10.22 -4.09
CA THR A 172 5.65 9.74 -5.43
C THR A 172 7.11 10.01 -5.77
N PRO A 173 7.92 8.99 -6.10
CA PRO A 173 9.30 9.18 -6.54
C PRO A 173 9.31 9.61 -8.00
N VAL A 174 9.67 10.86 -8.27
CA VAL A 174 9.72 11.43 -9.63
C VAL A 174 11.13 11.40 -10.20
N ASP A 175 12.13 11.79 -9.42
CA ASP A 175 13.53 11.75 -9.81
C ASP A 175 14.28 10.59 -9.13
N PHE A 176 14.67 9.60 -9.95
CA PHE A 176 15.43 8.43 -9.49
C PHE A 176 16.95 8.65 -9.51
N HIS A 177 17.43 9.80 -9.97
CA HIS A 177 18.86 10.08 -10.15
C HIS A 177 19.47 10.94 -9.04
N THR A 178 18.70 11.25 -7.99
CA THR A 178 19.21 12.02 -6.86
C THR A 178 20.36 11.31 -6.16
N PRO A 179 21.42 12.05 -5.72
CA PRO A 179 22.62 11.45 -5.14
C PRO A 179 22.40 10.64 -3.85
N ASP A 180 21.35 10.91 -3.13
CA ASP A 180 20.95 10.29 -1.87
C ASP A 180 19.98 9.09 -2.04
N ASN A 181 19.54 8.81 -3.28
CA ASN A 181 18.68 7.67 -3.57
C ASN A 181 19.46 6.35 -3.50
N LEU A 182 19.45 5.72 -2.32
CA LEU A 182 20.11 4.43 -2.08
C LEU A 182 19.53 3.29 -2.92
N LEU A 183 18.22 3.27 -3.12
CA LEU A 183 17.56 2.21 -3.89
C LEU A 183 18.03 2.23 -5.34
N SER A 184 18.09 3.39 -5.97
CA SER A 184 18.61 3.53 -7.34
C SER A 184 20.08 3.13 -7.46
N LYS A 185 20.91 3.43 -6.43
CA LYS A 185 22.31 2.99 -6.41
C LYS A 185 22.43 1.47 -6.37
N TRP A 186 21.58 0.81 -5.59
CA TRP A 186 21.61 -0.64 -5.45
C TRP A 186 21.12 -1.34 -6.71
N VAL A 187 20.01 -0.89 -7.27
CA VAL A 187 19.43 -1.47 -8.49
C VAL A 187 20.40 -1.41 -9.66
N ARG A 188 21.21 -0.36 -9.76
CA ARG A 188 22.26 -0.27 -10.80
C ARG A 188 23.33 -1.35 -10.70
N GLY A 189 23.54 -1.92 -9.50
CA GLY A 189 24.50 -3.01 -9.27
C GLY A 189 23.89 -4.41 -9.39
N LEU A 190 22.59 -4.51 -9.60
CA LEU A 190 21.89 -5.79 -9.72
C LEU A 190 21.90 -6.27 -11.18
N ASP A 191 22.22 -7.54 -11.37
CA ASP A 191 22.00 -8.23 -12.64
C ASP A 191 20.50 -8.56 -12.77
N THR A 192 19.77 -7.66 -13.42
CA THR A 192 18.33 -7.78 -13.62
C THR A 192 17.97 -8.97 -14.52
N GLU A 193 18.84 -9.36 -15.47
CA GLU A 193 18.61 -10.54 -16.30
C GLU A 193 18.68 -11.82 -15.48
N LEU A 194 19.64 -11.90 -14.56
CA LEU A 194 19.76 -13.05 -13.65
C LEU A 194 18.53 -13.16 -12.73
N LEU A 195 18.04 -12.03 -12.20
CA LEU A 195 16.84 -12.00 -11.37
C LEU A 195 15.60 -12.46 -12.17
N MET A 196 15.44 -12.03 -13.42
CA MET A 196 14.30 -12.38 -14.26
C MET A 196 14.33 -13.82 -14.76
N ARG A 197 15.51 -14.47 -14.83
CA ARG A 197 15.62 -15.88 -15.23
C ARG A 197 14.91 -16.85 -14.29
N SER A 198 14.77 -16.50 -13.02
CA SER A 198 14.08 -17.31 -12.01
C SER A 198 12.56 -17.10 -11.96
N GLY A 199 12.00 -16.28 -12.86
CA GLY A 199 10.60 -15.87 -12.83
C GLY A 199 10.37 -14.62 -12.00
N ASN A 200 9.22 -14.54 -11.34
CA ASN A 200 8.89 -13.41 -10.47
C ASN A 200 9.83 -13.34 -9.25
N VAL A 201 10.22 -12.13 -8.87
CA VAL A 201 11.00 -11.92 -7.64
C VAL A 201 10.14 -12.26 -6.43
N PRO A 202 10.53 -13.24 -5.58
CA PRO A 202 9.75 -13.58 -4.39
C PRO A 202 9.57 -12.39 -3.45
N GLY A 203 8.36 -12.26 -2.86
CA GLY A 203 8.03 -11.16 -1.95
C GLY A 203 8.97 -11.09 -0.74
N GLU A 204 9.45 -12.23 -0.25
CA GLU A 204 10.42 -12.32 0.85
C GLU A 204 11.75 -11.68 0.47
N VAL A 205 12.20 -11.84 -0.77
CA VAL A 205 13.45 -11.22 -1.28
C VAL A 205 13.28 -9.71 -1.35
N LEU A 206 12.16 -9.22 -1.87
CA LEU A 206 11.84 -7.80 -1.89
C LEU A 206 11.77 -7.23 -0.47
N ASN A 207 11.09 -7.92 0.44
CA ASN A 207 10.98 -7.50 1.83
C ASN A 207 12.35 -7.45 2.52
N ALA A 208 13.20 -8.47 2.34
CA ALA A 208 14.56 -8.47 2.86
C ALA A 208 15.40 -7.32 2.29
N LEU A 209 15.24 -7.01 1.01
CA LEU A 209 15.91 -5.90 0.35
C LEU A 209 15.49 -4.56 0.99
N PHE A 210 14.20 -4.32 1.17
CA PHE A 210 13.70 -3.09 1.80
C PHE A 210 14.12 -2.97 3.26
N LEU A 211 14.09 -4.07 4.03
CA LEU A 211 14.56 -4.08 5.41
C LEU A 211 16.06 -3.76 5.52
N SER A 212 16.86 -4.18 4.54
CA SER A 212 18.30 -3.92 4.53
C SER A 212 18.66 -2.46 4.19
N LEU A 213 17.75 -1.68 3.60
CA LEU A 213 17.95 -0.24 3.38
C LEU A 213 18.02 0.55 4.69
N MET A 214 17.25 0.16 5.71
CA MET A 214 17.22 0.80 7.02
C MET A 214 17.03 -0.22 8.17
N PRO A 215 17.98 -1.15 8.38
CA PRO A 215 17.78 -2.27 9.29
C PRO A 215 17.49 -1.84 10.74
N PHE A 216 18.12 -0.76 11.22
CA PHE A 216 17.91 -0.26 12.58
C PHE A 216 16.58 0.48 12.77
N ARG A 217 16.10 1.20 11.77
CA ARG A 217 14.87 1.99 11.86
C ARG A 217 13.61 1.15 11.68
N LEU A 218 13.65 0.19 10.75
CA LEU A 218 12.48 -0.61 10.40
C LEU A 218 12.27 -1.83 11.33
N THR A 219 13.36 -2.39 11.87
CA THR A 219 13.27 -3.56 12.75
C THR A 219 13.38 -3.20 14.23
N GLN A 220 14.42 -2.47 14.65
CA GLN A 220 14.62 -2.22 16.08
C GLN A 220 13.57 -1.29 16.69
N HIS A 221 13.16 -0.23 16.00
CA HIS A 221 12.14 0.69 16.54
C HIS A 221 10.78 0.01 16.74
N LYS A 222 10.40 -0.88 15.85
CA LYS A 222 9.14 -1.64 15.97
C LYS A 222 9.21 -2.65 17.12
N TYR A 223 10.26 -3.45 17.17
CA TYR A 223 10.41 -4.48 18.22
C TYR A 223 10.76 -3.91 19.59
N VAL A 224 11.57 -2.85 19.67
CA VAL A 224 11.87 -2.19 20.94
C VAL A 224 10.62 -1.51 21.52
N ARG A 225 9.80 -0.86 20.72
CA ARG A 225 8.50 -0.30 21.17
C ARG A 225 7.57 -1.39 21.71
N VAL A 226 7.46 -2.52 21.00
CA VAL A 226 6.65 -3.67 21.45
C VAL A 226 7.19 -4.24 22.76
N LEU A 227 8.50 -4.41 22.88
CA LEU A 227 9.14 -4.98 24.09
C LEU A 227 9.16 -4.04 25.29
N THR A 228 9.19 -2.72 25.06
CA THR A 228 9.21 -1.73 26.16
C THR A 228 7.83 -1.39 26.70
N GLY A 229 6.75 -1.95 26.12
CA GLY A 229 5.39 -1.72 26.59
C GLY A 229 4.87 -0.30 26.37
N ASN A 230 5.57 0.50 25.57
CA ASN A 230 5.19 1.88 25.22
C ASN A 230 4.31 1.92 23.97
N THR A 231 3.60 0.82 23.70
CA THR A 231 2.73 0.63 22.56
C THR A 231 1.29 0.74 23.01
N ASP A 232 0.63 1.82 22.65
CA ASP A 232 -0.82 1.81 22.48
C ASP A 232 -1.19 0.57 21.65
N GLN A 233 -2.23 -0.15 22.03
CA GLN A 233 -2.70 -1.35 21.34
C GLN A 233 -2.88 -1.12 19.82
N ARG A 234 -3.11 0.14 19.44
CA ARG A 234 -3.24 0.65 18.06
C ARG A 234 -1.93 0.63 17.23
N ALA A 235 -0.77 0.59 17.86
CA ALA A 235 0.52 0.60 17.17
C ALA A 235 1.05 -0.82 16.84
N LEU A 236 0.37 -1.87 17.29
CA LEU A 236 0.65 -3.27 16.92
C LEU A 236 -0.05 -3.68 15.62
N GLU A 237 -1.05 -2.89 15.21
CA GLU A 237 -1.87 -3.13 14.01
C GLU A 237 -1.27 -2.43 12.76
N ASP A 238 -0.15 -1.69 12.91
CA ASP A 238 0.69 -1.09 11.90
C ASP A 238 1.82 -2.05 11.48
#